data_1b4138224b19d7cc9a510b9c8809d919
#
_entry.id   1b4138224b19d7cc9a510b9c8809d919
#
_cell.length_a   1.000
_cell.length_b   1.000
_cell.length_c   1.000
_cell.angle_alpha   90.00
_cell.angle_beta   90.00
_cell.angle_gamma   90.00
#
_symmetry.space_group_name_H-M   'P 1'
#
loop_
_entity.id
_entity.type
_entity.pdbx_description
1 polymer ?
#
loop_
_entity_poly.entity_id
_entity_poly.type
_entity_poly.pdbx_seq_one_letter_code
_entity_poly.pdbx_strand_id
1 'polypeptide(L)'
;MAKEFQLRVNDKIRAVTAPPETPLLYVLTDELALQGPRFGCGLGQCGCCSVLADGVEIRSCITPAAKVMGKSITTLEGLPAYYAAKMKLAKTPELHPLQEALIAVQAPQCGYCYNGQIIKGAELLFKNTQPSETQIRSAMNGHLCRCGTYPRILAAIQHASKAITEVTHG
;
A
#
# COMPACT_ATOMS: atom_id res chain seq x y z
N MET A 1 -26.52 -12.19 3.30
CA MET A 1 -27.28 -11.22 2.49
C MET A 1 -26.45 -9.95 2.37
N ALA A 2 -26.45 -9.29 1.21
CA ALA A 2 -25.81 -8.00 1.01
C ALA A 2 -26.43 -6.96 1.95
N LYS A 3 -25.58 -6.08 2.49
CA LYS A 3 -25.97 -4.96 3.34
C LYS A 3 -25.26 -3.71 2.83
N GLU A 4 -25.90 -2.58 2.96
CA GLU A 4 -25.25 -1.29 2.72
C GLU A 4 -24.47 -0.89 3.97
N PHE A 5 -23.22 -0.46 3.77
CA PHE A 5 -22.36 0.09 4.83
C PHE A 5 -21.36 1.09 4.24
N GLN A 6 -20.73 1.87 5.11
CA GLN A 6 -19.79 2.90 4.69
C GLN A 6 -18.35 2.50 5.03
N LEU A 7 -17.44 2.74 4.07
CA LEU A 7 -16.01 2.63 4.25
C LEU A 7 -15.36 3.99 3.99
N ARG A 8 -14.37 4.34 4.80
CA ARG A 8 -13.49 5.47 4.47
C ARG A 8 -12.31 4.94 3.65
N VAL A 9 -12.26 5.30 2.38
CA VAL A 9 -11.23 4.87 1.44
C VAL A 9 -10.61 6.08 0.77
N ASN A 10 -9.29 6.25 0.90
CA ASN A 10 -8.52 7.39 0.38
C ASN A 10 -9.16 8.73 0.79
N ASP A 11 -9.41 8.88 2.09
CA ASP A 11 -10.05 10.02 2.74
C ASP A 11 -11.47 10.38 2.25
N LYS A 12 -12.11 9.50 1.49
CA LYS A 12 -13.49 9.65 1.05
C LYS A 12 -14.38 8.59 1.70
N ILE A 13 -15.55 9.01 2.19
CA ILE A 13 -16.58 8.07 2.62
C ILE A 13 -17.26 7.50 1.38
N ARG A 14 -17.31 6.17 1.29
CA ARG A 14 -17.89 5.41 0.18
C ARG A 14 -18.98 4.50 0.72
N ALA A 15 -20.18 4.64 0.21
CA ALA A 15 -21.26 3.66 0.40
C ALA A 15 -20.97 2.44 -0.49
N VAL A 16 -21.05 1.25 0.10
CA VAL A 16 -20.84 -0.03 -0.60
C VAL A 16 -21.94 -1.00 -0.22
N THR A 17 -22.32 -1.87 -1.15
CA THR A 17 -23.38 -2.87 -0.94
C THR A 17 -22.79 -4.25 -1.16
N ALA A 18 -22.45 -4.94 -0.08
CA ALA A 18 -21.87 -6.28 -0.12
C ALA A 18 -22.25 -7.09 1.11
N PRO A 19 -22.16 -8.43 1.06
CA PRO A 19 -22.16 -9.23 2.28
C PRO A 19 -21.02 -8.78 3.21
N PRO A 20 -21.26 -8.62 4.53
CA PRO A 20 -20.24 -8.11 5.47
C PRO A 20 -18.95 -8.94 5.51
N GLU A 21 -19.05 -10.23 5.21
CA GLU A 21 -17.94 -11.18 5.13
C GLU A 21 -17.17 -11.14 3.82
N THR A 22 -17.65 -10.39 2.82
CA THR A 22 -16.94 -10.23 1.53
C THR A 22 -15.52 -9.72 1.79
N PRO A 23 -14.48 -10.37 1.22
CA PRO A 23 -13.12 -9.87 1.34
C PRO A 23 -13.02 -8.42 0.84
N LEU A 24 -12.35 -7.58 1.61
CA LEU A 24 -12.18 -6.16 1.30
C LEU A 24 -11.64 -5.94 -0.11
N LEU A 25 -10.79 -6.84 -0.60
CA LEU A 25 -10.24 -6.77 -1.95
C LEU A 25 -11.35 -6.58 -3.00
N TYR A 26 -12.37 -7.44 -2.96
CA TYR A 26 -13.45 -7.39 -3.96
C TYR A 26 -14.31 -6.13 -3.83
N VAL A 27 -14.53 -5.64 -2.61
CA VAL A 27 -15.20 -4.35 -2.41
C VAL A 27 -14.37 -3.21 -3.00
N LEU A 28 -13.05 -3.22 -2.84
CA LEU A 28 -12.19 -2.19 -3.41
C LEU A 28 -12.12 -2.25 -4.94
N THR A 29 -12.08 -3.45 -5.54
CA THR A 29 -11.94 -3.62 -6.99
C THR A 29 -13.27 -3.53 -7.72
N ASP A 30 -14.32 -4.15 -7.23
CA ASP A 30 -15.56 -4.35 -7.96
C ASP A 30 -16.57 -3.22 -7.68
N GLU A 31 -16.72 -2.82 -6.40
CA GLU A 31 -17.64 -1.75 -6.02
C GLU A 31 -17.01 -0.35 -6.19
N LEU A 32 -15.72 -0.22 -5.87
CA LEU A 32 -15.03 1.08 -5.89
C LEU A 32 -14.12 1.29 -7.11
N ALA A 33 -14.01 0.29 -7.99
CA ALA A 33 -13.22 0.31 -9.23
C ALA A 33 -11.73 0.70 -9.02
N LEU A 34 -11.15 0.37 -7.85
CA LEU A 34 -9.75 0.64 -7.56
C LEU A 34 -8.85 -0.44 -8.17
N GLN A 35 -7.75 -0.02 -8.77
CA GLN A 35 -6.85 -0.89 -9.52
C GLN A 35 -5.55 -1.24 -8.79
N GLY A 36 -5.24 -0.53 -7.70
CA GLY A 36 -4.02 -0.76 -6.90
C GLY A 36 -4.00 -2.15 -6.28
N PRO A 37 -4.93 -2.50 -5.37
CA PRO A 37 -4.99 -3.83 -4.77
C PRO A 37 -5.27 -4.91 -5.82
N ARG A 38 -4.47 -5.99 -5.83
CA ARG A 38 -4.59 -7.04 -6.83
C ARG A 38 -4.77 -8.41 -6.21
N PHE A 39 -5.60 -9.24 -6.81
CA PHE A 39 -5.73 -10.64 -6.43
C PHE A 39 -4.48 -11.41 -6.88
N GLY A 40 -3.81 -12.09 -5.94
CA GLY A 40 -2.68 -12.97 -6.24
C GLY A 40 -2.94 -14.38 -5.70
N CYS A 41 -2.58 -14.64 -4.45
CA CYS A 41 -2.74 -15.97 -3.84
C CYS A 41 -4.12 -16.23 -3.22
N GLY A 42 -4.88 -15.23 -2.85
CA GLY A 42 -6.13 -15.36 -2.10
C GLY A 42 -5.97 -15.84 -0.64
N LEU A 43 -4.74 -16.07 -0.19
CA LEU A 43 -4.40 -16.71 1.10
C LEU A 43 -3.61 -15.77 2.04
N GLY A 44 -3.51 -14.49 1.73
CA GLY A 44 -2.77 -13.53 2.54
C GLY A 44 -1.24 -13.66 2.49
N GLN A 45 -0.68 -14.50 1.60
CA GLN A 45 0.75 -14.84 1.60
C GLN A 45 1.61 -13.96 0.69
N CYS A 46 1.08 -13.51 -0.47
CA CYS A 46 1.90 -12.87 -1.50
C CYS A 46 2.00 -11.35 -1.40
N GLY A 47 1.09 -10.68 -0.73
CA GLY A 47 1.08 -9.23 -0.56
C GLY A 47 0.48 -8.41 -1.68
N CYS A 48 0.15 -8.97 -2.86
CA CYS A 48 -0.38 -8.19 -3.99
C CYS A 48 -1.64 -7.38 -3.65
N CYS A 49 -2.43 -7.83 -2.69
CA CYS A 49 -3.67 -7.21 -2.23
C CYS A 49 -3.49 -6.23 -1.05
N SER A 50 -2.27 -5.91 -0.65
CA SER A 50 -2.02 -5.06 0.53
C SER A 50 -2.63 -3.68 0.39
N VAL A 51 -3.20 -3.21 1.50
CA VAL A 51 -3.66 -1.84 1.72
C VAL A 51 -3.27 -1.41 3.13
N LEU A 52 -3.28 -0.11 3.44
CA LEU A 52 -3.13 0.35 4.81
C LEU A 52 -4.52 0.51 5.45
N ALA A 53 -4.68 0.01 6.66
CA ALA A 53 -5.80 0.30 7.54
C ALA A 53 -5.27 1.06 8.77
N ASP A 54 -5.65 2.32 8.94
CA ASP A 54 -5.09 3.23 9.94
C ASP A 54 -3.55 3.29 9.91
N GLY A 55 -2.96 3.20 8.72
CA GLY A 55 -1.51 3.24 8.52
C GLY A 55 -0.79 1.92 8.76
N VAL A 56 -1.50 0.82 9.04
CA VAL A 56 -0.94 -0.52 9.20
C VAL A 56 -1.33 -1.38 8.01
N GLU A 57 -0.36 -2.07 7.44
CA GLU A 57 -0.59 -2.95 6.28
C GLU A 57 -1.46 -4.16 6.66
N ILE A 58 -2.48 -4.42 5.85
CA ILE A 58 -3.34 -5.60 5.93
C ILE A 58 -3.49 -6.28 4.56
N ARG A 59 -3.83 -7.57 4.58
CA ARG A 59 -4.12 -8.38 3.40
C ARG A 59 -5.61 -8.31 3.06
N SER A 60 -6.00 -7.50 2.10
CA SER A 60 -7.42 -7.28 1.78
C SER A 60 -8.12 -8.53 1.24
N CYS A 61 -7.41 -9.50 0.67
CA CYS A 61 -7.99 -10.74 0.14
C CYS A 61 -8.52 -11.70 1.22
N ILE A 62 -8.08 -11.56 2.47
CA ILE A 62 -8.51 -12.39 3.60
C ILE A 62 -9.18 -11.59 4.72
N THR A 63 -9.28 -10.27 4.55
CA THR A 63 -9.88 -9.38 5.55
C THR A 63 -11.32 -9.09 5.14
N PRO A 64 -12.34 -9.49 5.93
CA PRO A 64 -13.73 -9.12 5.68
C PRO A 64 -13.92 -7.61 5.70
N ALA A 65 -14.72 -7.08 4.76
CA ALA A 65 -14.95 -5.64 4.65
C ALA A 65 -15.57 -5.04 5.92
N ALA A 66 -16.43 -5.78 6.60
CA ALA A 66 -17.01 -5.35 7.87
C ALA A 66 -15.98 -5.13 8.99
N LYS A 67 -14.85 -5.85 8.97
CA LYS A 67 -13.80 -5.70 10.01
C LYS A 67 -13.01 -4.39 9.91
N VAL A 68 -13.14 -3.69 8.81
CA VAL A 68 -12.46 -2.40 8.59
C VAL A 68 -13.42 -1.22 8.61
N MET A 69 -14.69 -1.43 8.95
CA MET A 69 -15.64 -0.34 9.20
C MET A 69 -15.09 0.56 10.32
N GLY A 70 -15.17 1.88 10.11
CA GLY A 70 -14.61 2.86 11.03
C GLY A 70 -13.10 3.09 10.91
N LYS A 71 -12.38 2.30 10.10
CA LYS A 71 -10.96 2.50 9.80
C LYS A 71 -10.76 3.34 8.54
N SER A 72 -9.64 4.05 8.49
CA SER A 72 -9.19 4.75 7.28
C SER A 72 -8.38 3.79 6.41
N ILE A 73 -8.90 3.46 5.24
CA ILE A 73 -8.23 2.59 4.27
C ILE A 73 -7.49 3.46 3.26
N THR A 74 -6.19 3.21 3.12
CA THR A 74 -5.38 3.83 2.06
C THR A 74 -4.93 2.76 1.08
N THR A 75 -5.29 2.95 -0.19
CA THR A 75 -4.82 2.12 -1.31
C THR A 75 -3.66 2.80 -2.03
N LEU A 76 -3.11 2.16 -3.05
CA LEU A 76 -2.01 2.70 -3.84
C LEU A 76 -2.35 4.08 -4.42
N GLU A 77 -3.59 4.28 -4.85
CA GLU A 77 -4.08 5.53 -5.43
C GLU A 77 -4.13 6.69 -4.42
N GLY A 78 -4.38 6.38 -3.16
CA GLY A 78 -4.42 7.37 -2.08
C GLY A 78 -3.07 7.59 -1.38
N LEU A 79 -2.04 6.82 -1.71
CA LEU A 79 -0.77 6.84 -0.99
C LEU A 79 -0.04 8.20 -1.05
N PRO A 80 -0.01 8.93 -2.20
CA PRO A 80 0.61 10.26 -2.24
C PRO A 80 -0.07 11.28 -1.31
N ALA A 81 -1.41 11.28 -1.26
CA ALA A 81 -2.16 12.16 -0.37
C ALA A 81 -1.95 11.79 1.11
N TYR A 82 -1.94 10.49 1.43
CA TYR A 82 -1.63 10.00 2.76
C TYR A 82 -0.22 10.41 3.20
N TYR A 83 0.76 10.30 2.31
CA TYR A 83 2.14 10.75 2.56
C TYR A 83 2.20 12.25 2.84
N ALA A 84 1.56 13.07 1.99
CA ALA A 84 1.52 14.51 2.18
C ALA A 84 0.93 14.92 3.53
N ALA A 85 -0.18 14.29 3.93
CA ALA A 85 -0.80 14.52 5.22
C ALA A 85 0.10 14.12 6.39
N LYS A 86 0.78 12.96 6.30
CA LYS A 86 1.72 12.49 7.33
C LYS A 86 2.93 13.40 7.49
N MET A 87 3.49 13.87 6.38
CA MET A 87 4.67 14.73 6.36
C MET A 87 4.33 16.22 6.47
N LYS A 88 3.04 16.56 6.58
CA LYS A 88 2.53 17.95 6.63
C LYS A 88 3.03 18.80 5.45
N LEU A 89 3.08 18.21 4.26
CA LEU A 89 3.52 18.90 3.07
C LEU A 89 2.49 19.96 2.63
N ALA A 90 2.95 21.09 2.13
CA ALA A 90 2.09 22.16 1.62
C ALA A 90 1.30 21.72 0.35
N LYS A 91 1.82 20.74 -0.41
CA LYS A 91 1.21 20.22 -1.63
C LYS A 91 1.35 18.70 -1.68
N THR A 92 0.29 18.03 -2.11
CA THR A 92 0.34 16.59 -2.40
C THR A 92 1.23 16.34 -3.63
N PRO A 93 2.29 15.51 -3.51
CA PRO A 93 3.09 15.12 -4.67
C PRO A 93 2.28 14.24 -5.62
N GLU A 94 2.69 14.15 -6.87
CA GLU A 94 2.06 13.27 -7.85
C GLU A 94 2.25 11.79 -7.48
N LEU A 95 3.43 11.44 -6.99
CA LEU A 95 3.80 10.10 -6.55
C LEU A 95 4.38 10.12 -5.14
N HIS A 96 4.23 9.01 -4.43
CA HIS A 96 4.96 8.77 -3.18
C HIS A 96 6.47 8.57 -3.50
N PRO A 97 7.43 9.03 -2.66
CA PRO A 97 8.86 8.89 -2.92
C PRO A 97 9.31 7.46 -3.28
N LEU A 98 8.66 6.44 -2.72
CA LEU A 98 8.95 5.05 -3.09
C LEU A 98 8.46 4.69 -4.51
N GLN A 99 7.37 5.28 -4.98
CA GLN A 99 6.92 5.09 -6.37
C GLN A 99 7.92 5.72 -7.35
N GLU A 100 8.38 6.93 -7.07
CA GLU A 100 9.42 7.61 -7.86
C GLU A 100 10.73 6.82 -7.86
N ALA A 101 11.16 6.35 -6.69
CA ALA A 101 12.38 5.55 -6.57
C ALA A 101 12.32 4.24 -7.37
N LEU A 102 11.18 3.54 -7.36
CA LEU A 102 10.98 2.32 -8.14
C LEU A 102 11.07 2.59 -9.65
N ILE A 103 10.55 3.72 -10.12
CA ILE A 103 10.68 4.16 -11.52
C ILE A 103 12.15 4.49 -11.82
N ALA A 104 12.80 5.25 -10.96
CA ALA A 104 14.18 5.70 -11.16
C ALA A 104 15.17 4.51 -11.27
N VAL A 105 15.00 3.46 -10.44
CA VAL A 105 15.85 2.27 -10.51
C VAL A 105 15.34 1.22 -11.50
N GLN A 106 14.29 1.53 -12.28
CA GLN A 106 13.66 0.63 -13.26
C GLN A 106 13.35 -0.75 -12.67
N ALA A 107 12.80 -0.78 -11.45
CA ALA A 107 12.53 -2.00 -10.73
C ALA A 107 11.36 -2.83 -11.31
N PRO A 108 10.26 -2.25 -11.83
CA PRO A 108 9.14 -3.01 -12.37
C PRO A 108 9.49 -3.81 -13.63
N GLN A 109 8.98 -5.05 -13.69
CA GLN A 109 8.86 -5.82 -14.93
C GLN A 109 7.38 -5.94 -15.29
N CYS A 110 6.66 -6.98 -14.82
CA CYS A 110 5.22 -7.09 -15.09
C CYS A 110 4.37 -6.11 -14.27
N GLY A 111 4.86 -5.58 -13.16
CA GLY A 111 4.19 -4.60 -12.31
C GLY A 111 3.13 -5.18 -11.36
N TYR A 112 2.74 -6.45 -11.50
CA TYR A 112 1.58 -7.00 -10.79
C TYR A 112 1.70 -6.98 -9.26
N CYS A 113 2.86 -7.31 -8.70
CA CYS A 113 3.11 -7.36 -7.26
C CYS A 113 3.39 -5.97 -6.64
N TYR A 114 3.53 -4.93 -7.46
CA TYR A 114 4.06 -3.64 -7.00
C TYR A 114 3.12 -2.89 -6.06
N ASN A 115 1.81 -3.13 -6.14
CA ASN A 115 0.90 -2.64 -5.09
C ASN A 115 1.42 -3.04 -3.70
N GLY A 116 1.64 -4.32 -3.47
CA GLY A 116 2.08 -4.83 -2.18
C GLY A 116 3.48 -4.36 -1.79
N GLN A 117 4.40 -4.32 -2.76
CA GLN A 117 5.77 -3.85 -2.53
C GLN A 117 5.78 -2.39 -2.08
N ILE A 118 4.97 -1.54 -2.72
CA ILE A 118 4.88 -0.11 -2.40
C ILE A 118 4.17 0.11 -1.07
N ILE A 119 3.02 -0.51 -0.84
CA ILE A 119 2.24 -0.35 0.40
C ILE A 119 3.08 -0.76 1.62
N LYS A 120 3.76 -1.91 1.56
CA LYS A 120 4.59 -2.38 2.67
C LYS A 120 5.86 -1.55 2.84
N GLY A 121 6.52 -1.21 1.76
CA GLY A 121 7.69 -0.33 1.80
C GLY A 121 7.36 1.05 2.36
N ALA A 122 6.22 1.63 1.99
CA ALA A 122 5.74 2.89 2.54
C ALA A 122 5.43 2.76 4.05
N GLU A 123 4.73 1.70 4.49
CA GLU A 123 4.51 1.45 5.92
C GLU A 123 5.81 1.40 6.70
N LEU A 124 6.83 0.71 6.17
CA LEU A 124 8.15 0.66 6.79
C LEU A 124 8.75 2.05 6.92
N LEU A 125 8.76 2.84 5.84
CA LEU A 125 9.34 4.18 5.80
C LEU A 125 8.58 5.19 6.67
N PHE A 126 7.28 5.01 6.91
CA PHE A 126 6.52 5.79 7.88
C PHE A 126 6.90 5.50 9.34
N LYS A 127 7.34 4.27 9.62
CA LYS A 127 7.76 3.85 10.96
C LYS A 127 9.25 4.13 11.24
N ASN A 128 10.06 3.98 10.21
CA ASN A 128 11.50 4.20 10.26
C ASN A 128 11.98 4.77 8.93
N THR A 129 12.35 6.04 8.92
CA THR A 129 12.79 6.74 7.69
C THR A 129 14.18 6.30 7.23
N GLN A 130 14.97 5.64 8.09
CA GLN A 130 16.34 5.17 7.79
C GLN A 130 16.51 3.68 8.14
N PRO A 131 15.76 2.77 7.49
CA PRO A 131 15.87 1.35 7.80
C PRO A 131 17.19 0.77 7.27
N SER A 132 17.84 -0.07 8.07
CA SER A 132 18.96 -0.88 7.58
C SER A 132 18.49 -1.89 6.53
N GLU A 133 19.43 -2.41 5.74
CA GLU A 133 19.11 -3.44 4.74
C GLU A 133 18.43 -4.67 5.37
N THR A 134 18.90 -5.11 6.52
CA THR A 134 18.30 -6.23 7.27
C THR A 134 16.87 -5.93 7.68
N GLN A 135 16.57 -4.70 8.12
CA GLN A 135 15.22 -4.28 8.47
C GLN A 135 14.30 -4.23 7.24
N ILE A 136 14.83 -3.76 6.10
CA ILE A 136 14.07 -3.76 4.83
C ILE A 136 13.74 -5.20 4.43
N ARG A 137 14.72 -6.09 4.39
CA ARG A 137 14.52 -7.51 4.04
C ARG A 137 13.50 -8.18 4.96
N SER A 138 13.60 -7.95 6.26
CA SER A 138 12.67 -8.49 7.25
C SER A 138 11.25 -7.96 7.04
N ALA A 139 11.08 -6.65 6.85
CA ALA A 139 9.76 -6.02 6.64
C ALA A 139 9.11 -6.50 5.34
N MET A 140 9.89 -6.67 4.27
CA MET A 140 9.41 -7.10 2.96
C MET A 140 9.17 -8.61 2.85
N ASN A 141 9.50 -9.39 3.89
CA ASN A 141 9.21 -10.81 3.91
C ASN A 141 7.70 -11.07 3.77
N GLY A 142 7.32 -12.00 2.87
CA GLY A 142 5.91 -12.25 2.55
C GLY A 142 5.31 -11.31 1.49
N HIS A 143 6.14 -10.48 0.83
CA HIS A 143 5.76 -9.72 -0.37
C HIS A 143 6.49 -10.33 -1.58
N LEU A 144 5.76 -11.16 -2.34
CA LEU A 144 6.37 -12.02 -3.36
C LEU A 144 6.37 -11.33 -4.73
N CYS A 145 7.49 -11.48 -5.45
CA CYS A 145 7.63 -11.06 -6.84
C CYS A 145 8.09 -12.24 -7.70
N ARG A 146 7.26 -12.67 -8.66
CA ARG A 146 7.62 -13.79 -9.57
C ARG A 146 8.72 -13.41 -10.58
N CYS A 147 8.85 -12.12 -10.89
CA CYS A 147 9.91 -11.61 -11.77
C CYS A 147 11.29 -11.51 -11.08
N GLY A 148 11.36 -11.70 -9.75
CA GLY A 148 12.62 -11.75 -9.01
C GLY A 148 13.33 -10.40 -8.86
N THR A 149 12.63 -9.28 -8.95
CA THR A 149 13.23 -7.93 -8.92
C THR A 149 13.61 -7.45 -7.50
N TYR A 150 13.77 -8.35 -6.54
CA TYR A 150 14.04 -8.02 -5.13
C TYR A 150 15.26 -7.10 -4.91
N PRO A 151 16.42 -7.27 -5.61
CA PRO A 151 17.54 -6.36 -5.43
C PRO A 151 17.18 -4.91 -5.82
N ARG A 152 16.39 -4.72 -6.88
CA ARG A 152 15.94 -3.39 -7.31
C ARG A 152 14.90 -2.80 -6.37
N ILE A 153 13.99 -3.63 -5.81
CA ILE A 153 13.03 -3.22 -4.79
C ILE A 153 13.77 -2.73 -3.54
N LEU A 154 14.78 -3.47 -3.08
CA LEU A 154 15.63 -3.08 -1.97
C LEU A 154 16.31 -1.72 -2.24
N ALA A 155 16.95 -1.57 -3.39
CA ALA A 155 17.60 -0.33 -3.79
C ALA A 155 16.61 0.85 -3.85
N ALA A 156 15.39 0.63 -4.35
CA ALA A 156 14.34 1.65 -4.38
C ALA A 156 13.91 2.10 -2.98
N ILE A 157 13.75 1.17 -2.03
CA ILE A 157 13.40 1.51 -0.64
C ILE A 157 14.53 2.33 0.01
N GLN A 158 15.79 1.96 -0.22
CA GLN A 158 16.94 2.72 0.25
C GLN A 158 17.01 4.13 -0.38
N HIS A 159 16.69 4.26 -1.67
CA HIS A 159 16.63 5.54 -2.36
C HIS A 159 15.50 6.43 -1.80
N ALA A 160 14.31 5.88 -1.65
CA ALA A 160 13.17 6.59 -1.07
C ALA A 160 13.42 7.02 0.40
N SER A 161 14.13 6.21 1.17
CA SER A 161 14.56 6.52 2.53
C SER A 161 15.37 7.81 2.59
N LYS A 162 16.33 7.99 1.68
CA LYS A 162 17.14 9.22 1.60
C LYS A 162 16.27 10.45 1.28
N ALA A 163 15.42 10.35 0.25
CA ALA A 163 14.54 11.44 -0.16
C ALA A 163 13.56 11.86 0.97
N ILE A 164 13.00 10.90 1.71
CA ILE A 164 12.11 11.19 2.85
C ILE A 164 12.87 11.87 3.99
N THR A 165 14.09 11.44 4.26
CA THR A 165 14.93 12.02 5.33
C THR A 165 15.28 13.48 5.03
N GLU A 166 15.59 13.81 3.78
CA GLU A 166 15.86 15.19 3.36
C GLU A 166 14.65 16.11 3.59
N VAL A 167 13.45 15.63 3.31
CA VAL A 167 12.19 16.39 3.57
C VAL A 167 11.93 16.62 5.06
N THR A 168 12.35 15.69 5.93
CA THR A 168 12.08 15.78 7.38
C THR A 168 13.10 16.63 8.14
N HIS A 169 14.26 16.92 7.55
CA HIS A 169 15.34 17.69 8.18
C HIS A 169 15.60 19.06 7.55
N GLY A 170 14.89 19.42 6.46
CA GLY A 170 14.91 20.73 5.81
C GLY A 170 13.71 21.57 6.25
#